data_90b31feeeea9c7bec9b26b8f40877b5f
#
_entry.id   90b31feeeea9c7bec9b26b8f40877b5f
#
_cell.length_a   1.000
_cell.length_b   1.000
_cell.length_c   1.000
_cell.angle_alpha   90.00
_cell.angle_beta   90.00
_cell.angle_gamma   90.00
#
_symmetry.space_group_name_H-M   'P 1'
#
loop_
_entity.id
_entity.type
_entity.pdbx_description
1 polymer ?
#
loop_
_entity_poly.entity_id
_entity_poly.type
_entity_poly.pdbx_seq_one_letter_code
_entity_poly.pdbx_strand_id
1 'polypeptide(L)'
;MVEGRNVVELRADSVVFYSRQDEASLFARLQELPCVVDVAGMGRTLHIQVDRQRVDDEALRELLALFHRYEVDMRRLKVFDERRFARWFRRRQRYWHDAVFGQQERAGIVE
;
A
#
# COMPACT_ATOMS: atom_id res chain seq x y z
N MET A 1 -17.25 10.73 -13.33
CA MET A 1 -16.70 11.83 -13.09
C MET A 1 -16.36 12.08 -11.72
N VAL A 2 -17.25 11.98 -10.92
CA VAL A 2 -16.95 12.19 -9.60
C VAL A 2 -15.99 11.22 -9.06
N GLU A 3 -16.04 10.04 -9.52
CA GLU A 3 -15.24 8.99 -9.02
C GLU A 3 -13.77 9.28 -9.11
N GLY A 4 -13.36 10.04 -10.05
CA GLY A 4 -11.96 10.30 -10.19
C GLY A 4 -11.36 11.02 -9.02
N ARG A 5 -12.15 11.73 -8.26
CA ARG A 5 -11.61 12.50 -7.18
C ARG A 5 -11.23 11.69 -5.99
N ASN A 6 -11.74 10.48 -5.87
CA ASN A 6 -11.44 9.65 -4.73
C ASN A 6 -10.43 8.58 -5.03
N VAL A 7 -9.85 8.62 -6.21
CA VAL A 7 -8.88 7.62 -6.58
C VAL A 7 -7.48 8.11 -6.25
N VAL A 8 -6.72 7.28 -5.55
CA VAL A 8 -5.33 7.56 -5.30
C VAL A 8 -4.51 6.51 -6.01
N GLU A 9 -3.37 6.93 -6.52
CA GLU A 9 -2.49 5.99 -7.18
C GLU A 9 -1.37 5.61 -6.24
N LEU A 10 -1.20 4.31 -6.06
CA LEU A 10 -0.05 3.77 -5.34
C LEU A 10 0.91 3.23 -6.38
N ARG A 11 2.18 3.49 -6.18
CA ARG A 11 3.19 3.00 -7.11
C ARG A 11 4.08 1.99 -6.40
N ALA A 12 4.26 0.85 -7.04
CA ALA A 12 5.17 -0.15 -6.53
C ALA A 12 6.33 -0.21 -7.51
N ASP A 13 7.43 0.43 -7.13
CA ASP A 13 8.59 0.54 -8.02
C ASP A 13 9.53 -0.62 -7.82
N SER A 14 9.98 -1.19 -8.93
CA SER A 14 11.06 -2.18 -8.91
C SER A 14 10.81 -3.35 -7.96
N VAL A 15 9.60 -3.86 -7.98
CA VAL A 15 9.27 -5.02 -7.17
C VAL A 15 10.05 -6.21 -7.71
N VAL A 16 10.66 -6.97 -6.83
CA VAL A 16 11.41 -8.13 -7.23
C VAL A 16 10.52 -9.36 -7.16
N PHE A 17 10.37 -10.02 -8.30
CA PHE A 17 9.62 -11.26 -8.34
C PHE A 17 10.60 -12.40 -8.59
N TYR A 18 10.52 -13.41 -7.77
CA TYR A 18 11.42 -14.53 -7.90
C TYR A 18 10.91 -15.56 -8.90
N SER A 19 9.68 -15.38 -9.35
CA SER A 19 9.12 -16.26 -10.37
C SER A 19 7.96 -15.57 -11.03
N ARG A 20 7.49 -16.12 -12.15
CA ARG A 20 6.30 -15.58 -12.78
C ARG A 20 5.09 -15.74 -11.90
N GLN A 21 5.08 -16.81 -11.09
CA GLN A 21 3.97 -17.01 -10.19
C GLN A 21 3.88 -15.91 -9.16
N ASP A 22 5.02 -15.40 -8.71
CA ASP A 22 5.00 -14.31 -7.74
C ASP A 22 4.31 -13.08 -8.33
N GLU A 23 4.64 -12.75 -9.55
CA GLU A 23 4.04 -11.59 -10.18
C GLU A 23 2.55 -11.80 -10.38
N ALA A 24 2.17 -12.97 -10.89
CA ALA A 24 0.77 -13.27 -11.12
C ALA A 24 -0.02 -13.24 -9.83
N SER A 25 0.59 -13.74 -8.75
CA SER A 25 -0.08 -13.76 -7.46
C SER A 25 -0.32 -12.35 -6.94
N LEU A 26 0.65 -11.49 -7.07
CA LEU A 26 0.47 -10.13 -6.59
C LEU A 26 -0.64 -9.43 -7.36
N PHE A 27 -0.63 -9.56 -8.69
CA PHE A 27 -1.68 -8.97 -9.49
C PHE A 27 -3.05 -9.49 -9.08
N ALA A 28 -3.17 -10.81 -8.92
CA ALA A 28 -4.44 -11.42 -8.59
C ALA A 28 -4.94 -10.95 -7.24
N ARG A 29 -4.04 -10.89 -6.25
CA ARG A 29 -4.43 -10.47 -4.91
C ARG A 29 -4.88 -9.01 -4.91
N LEU A 30 -4.18 -8.16 -5.65
CA LEU A 30 -4.58 -6.77 -5.73
C LEU A 30 -5.95 -6.63 -6.39
N GLN A 31 -6.16 -7.37 -7.46
CA GLN A 31 -7.42 -7.26 -8.17
C GLN A 31 -8.60 -7.82 -7.40
N GLU A 32 -8.35 -8.64 -6.42
CA GLU A 32 -9.43 -9.16 -5.58
C GLU A 32 -9.94 -8.13 -4.58
N LEU A 33 -9.17 -7.09 -4.32
CA LEU A 33 -9.59 -6.09 -3.34
C LEU A 33 -10.65 -5.18 -3.96
N PRO A 34 -11.82 -5.06 -3.33
CA PRO A 34 -12.86 -4.23 -3.92
C PRO A 34 -12.47 -2.78 -4.10
N CYS A 35 -11.52 -2.30 -3.31
CA CYS A 35 -11.10 -0.91 -3.41
C CYS A 35 -10.15 -0.66 -4.57
N VAL A 36 -9.58 -1.71 -5.16
CA VAL A 36 -8.64 -1.55 -6.26
C VAL A 36 -9.41 -1.44 -7.56
N VAL A 37 -9.24 -0.31 -8.23
CA VAL A 37 -9.94 -0.04 -9.46
C VAL A 37 -9.18 -0.61 -10.65
N ASP A 38 -7.88 -0.52 -10.62
CA ASP A 38 -7.07 -0.96 -11.74
C ASP A 38 -5.64 -1.19 -11.30
N VAL A 39 -4.97 -2.10 -11.96
CA VAL A 39 -3.54 -2.36 -11.73
C VAL A 39 -2.90 -2.45 -13.10
N ALA A 40 -1.89 -1.65 -13.34
CA ALA A 40 -1.21 -1.65 -14.62
C ALA A 40 0.29 -1.65 -14.42
N GLY A 41 0.99 -2.46 -15.18
CA GLY A 41 2.44 -2.49 -15.15
C GLY A 41 3.01 -1.66 -16.26
N MET A 42 3.98 -0.81 -15.93
CA MET A 42 4.68 -0.02 -16.92
C MET A 42 6.15 -0.03 -16.56
N GLY A 43 6.94 -0.67 -17.40
CA GLY A 43 8.34 -0.84 -17.10
C GLY A 43 8.48 -1.65 -15.83
N ARG A 44 9.15 -1.10 -14.83
CA ARG A 44 9.36 -1.79 -13.57
C ARG A 44 8.42 -1.33 -12.48
N THR A 45 7.42 -0.57 -12.83
CA THR A 45 6.53 0.02 -11.85
C THR A 45 5.13 -0.51 -12.03
N LEU A 46 4.50 -0.88 -10.94
CA LEU A 46 3.08 -1.19 -10.94
C LEU A 46 2.34 0.06 -10.49
N HIS A 47 1.31 0.41 -11.23
CA HIS A 47 0.44 1.54 -10.88
C HIS A 47 -0.86 0.97 -10.41
N ILE A 48 -1.18 1.21 -9.15
CA ILE A 48 -2.35 0.64 -8.51
C ILE A 48 -3.32 1.76 -8.21
N GLN A 49 -4.47 1.75 -8.87
CA GLN A 49 -5.47 2.79 -8.67
C GLN A 49 -6.43 2.31 -7.59
N VAL A 50 -6.55 3.06 -6.53
CA VAL A 50 -7.36 2.67 -5.38
C VAL A 50 -8.43 3.71 -5.13
N ASP A 51 -9.67 3.25 -5.00
CA ASP A 51 -10.77 4.12 -4.64
C ASP A 51 -10.74 4.29 -3.12
N ARG A 52 -10.35 5.48 -2.67
CA ARG A 52 -10.16 5.73 -1.26
C ARG A 52 -11.42 5.46 -0.45
N GLN A 53 -12.57 5.74 -1.01
CA GLN A 53 -13.81 5.55 -0.27
C GLN A 53 -14.14 4.09 -0.04
N ARG A 54 -13.57 3.21 -0.81
CA ARG A 54 -13.83 1.78 -0.66
C ARG A 54 -12.78 1.07 0.17
N VAL A 55 -11.82 1.82 0.72
CA VAL A 55 -10.81 1.21 1.59
C VAL A 55 -11.40 1.11 2.98
N ASP A 56 -11.61 -0.12 3.45
CA ASP A 56 -12.06 -0.33 4.81
C ASP A 56 -10.91 -0.94 5.60
N ASP A 57 -11.17 -1.31 6.84
CA ASP A 57 -10.12 -1.86 7.71
C ASP A 57 -9.47 -3.06 7.07
N GLU A 58 -10.28 -3.95 6.55
CA GLU A 58 -9.74 -5.17 5.98
C GLU A 58 -8.91 -4.90 4.74
N ALA A 59 -9.40 -4.00 3.88
CA ALA A 59 -8.66 -3.67 2.66
C ALA A 59 -7.31 -3.06 2.99
N LEU A 60 -7.26 -2.15 3.96
CA LEU A 60 -6.00 -1.54 4.32
C LEU A 60 -5.04 -2.57 4.91
N ARG A 61 -5.56 -3.47 5.73
CA ARG A 61 -4.71 -4.52 6.28
C ARG A 61 -4.15 -5.42 5.18
N GLU A 62 -4.95 -5.69 4.15
CA GLU A 62 -4.46 -6.50 3.04
C GLU A 62 -3.41 -5.77 2.23
N LEU A 63 -3.60 -4.48 2.01
CA LEU A 63 -2.59 -3.71 1.29
C LEU A 63 -1.28 -3.67 2.07
N LEU A 64 -1.37 -3.51 3.38
CA LEU A 64 -0.17 -3.53 4.21
C LEU A 64 0.54 -4.87 4.12
N ALA A 65 -0.22 -5.96 4.18
CA ALA A 65 0.37 -7.28 4.12
C ALA A 65 1.01 -7.55 2.76
N LEU A 66 0.35 -7.15 1.69
CA LEU A 66 0.90 -7.37 0.37
C LEU A 66 2.17 -6.55 0.14
N PHE A 67 2.15 -5.30 0.54
CA PHE A 67 3.33 -4.47 0.39
C PHE A 67 4.49 -5.01 1.22
N HIS A 68 4.19 -5.50 2.42
CA HIS A 68 5.23 -6.07 3.26
C HIS A 68 5.79 -7.35 2.63
N ARG A 69 4.90 -8.23 2.18
CA ARG A 69 5.31 -9.53 1.64
C ARG A 69 6.17 -9.39 0.40
N TYR A 70 5.84 -8.46 -0.46
CA TYR A 70 6.57 -8.28 -1.71
C TYR A 70 7.62 -7.18 -1.62
N GLU A 71 7.86 -6.68 -0.40
CA GLU A 71 8.91 -5.70 -0.15
C GLU A 71 8.75 -4.44 -0.95
N VAL A 72 7.52 -4.00 -1.09
CA VAL A 72 7.22 -2.75 -1.75
C VAL A 72 7.39 -1.62 -0.74
N ASP A 73 7.81 -0.46 -1.22
CA ASP A 73 7.97 0.70 -0.35
C ASP A 73 6.64 1.02 0.31
N MET A 74 6.57 0.84 1.62
CA MET A 74 5.31 0.98 2.34
C MET A 74 4.98 2.42 2.68
N ARG A 75 5.89 3.35 2.45
CA ARG A 75 5.62 4.75 2.76
C ARG A 75 4.46 5.30 1.96
N ARG A 76 4.19 4.72 0.80
CA ARG A 76 3.08 5.15 -0.01
C ARG A 76 1.74 4.94 0.69
N LEU A 77 1.69 3.98 1.59
CA LEU A 77 0.44 3.67 2.28
C LEU A 77 0.08 4.72 3.33
N LYS A 78 1.00 5.63 3.60
CA LYS A 78 0.71 6.72 4.52
C LYS A 78 -0.42 7.60 4.02
N VAL A 79 -0.72 7.54 2.75
CA VAL A 79 -1.81 8.31 2.17
C VAL A 79 -3.15 7.90 2.82
N PHE A 80 -3.21 6.71 3.41
CA PHE A 80 -4.41 6.24 4.07
C PHE A 80 -4.42 6.54 5.57
N ASP A 81 -3.52 7.40 6.03
CA ASP A 81 -3.49 7.76 7.44
C ASP A 81 -4.63 8.70 7.74
N GLU A 82 -5.78 8.12 8.02
CA GLU A 82 -7.00 8.85 8.27
C GLU A 82 -7.51 8.53 9.65
N ARG A 83 -8.32 9.42 10.17
CA ARG A 83 -8.83 9.25 11.51
C ARG A 83 -9.54 7.91 11.71
N ARG A 84 -10.26 7.45 10.70
CA ARG A 84 -11.03 6.21 10.82
C ARG A 84 -10.14 4.99 11.00
N PHE A 85 -8.87 5.07 10.63
CA PHE A 85 -7.96 3.95 10.79
C PHE A 85 -6.97 4.16 11.92
N ALA A 86 -6.98 5.34 12.53
CA ALA A 86 -5.90 5.72 13.43
C ALA A 86 -5.72 4.78 14.60
N ARG A 87 -6.83 4.24 15.08
CA ARG A 87 -6.79 3.41 16.26
C ARG A 87 -5.82 2.25 16.12
N TRP A 88 -5.78 1.61 14.98
CA TRP A 88 -4.90 0.47 14.81
C TRP A 88 -3.76 0.76 13.84
N PHE A 89 -3.99 1.58 12.85
CA PHE A 89 -3.00 1.80 11.80
C PHE A 89 -1.75 2.50 12.35
N ARG A 90 -1.93 3.38 13.30
CA ARG A 90 -0.83 4.15 13.85
C ARG A 90 -0.13 3.51 15.03
N ARG A 91 -0.50 2.30 15.40
CA ARG A 91 0.10 1.69 16.58
C ARG A 91 1.55 1.34 16.35
N ARG A 92 2.39 1.75 17.28
CA ARG A 92 3.83 1.55 17.14
C ARG A 92 4.24 0.10 17.17
N GLN A 93 3.46 -0.75 17.77
CA GLN A 93 3.82 -2.16 17.88
C GLN A 93 3.56 -2.94 16.61
N ARG A 94 2.89 -2.33 15.64
CA ARG A 94 2.56 -3.04 14.42
C ARG A 94 3.80 -3.18 13.53
N TYR A 95 3.87 -4.29 12.81
CA TYR A 95 5.03 -4.59 11.98
C TYR A 95 5.27 -3.52 10.91
N TRP A 96 4.23 -2.84 10.49
CA TRP A 96 4.35 -1.87 9.41
C TRP A 96 4.71 -0.46 9.88
N HIS A 97 4.67 -0.22 11.17
CA HIS A 97 4.72 1.15 11.67
C HIS A 97 5.92 1.93 11.15
N ASP A 98 7.11 1.38 11.32
CA ASP A 98 8.29 2.10 10.92
C ASP A 98 8.38 2.24 9.41
N ALA A 99 7.95 1.23 8.69
CA ALA A 99 8.02 1.27 7.24
C ALA A 99 7.10 2.34 6.66
N VAL A 100 5.97 2.58 7.29
CA VAL A 100 5.00 3.55 6.80
C VAL A 100 5.29 4.94 7.37
N PHE A 101 5.54 5.03 8.67
CA PHE A 101 5.56 6.32 9.36
C PHE A 101 6.90 6.72 9.93
N GLY A 102 7.67 5.77 10.41
CA GLY A 102 8.62 6.09 11.43
C GLY A 102 10.05 6.32 11.11
N GLN A 103 10.45 5.98 9.94
CA GLN A 103 11.83 5.97 9.69
C GLN A 103 12.52 7.27 9.82
N GLN A 104 12.03 8.26 9.19
CA GLN A 104 12.75 9.47 9.18
C GLN A 104 12.70 10.15 10.49
N GLU A 105 11.72 9.90 11.29
CA GLU A 105 11.73 10.52 12.56
C GLU A 105 12.84 10.05 13.37
N ARG A 106 13.12 8.78 13.32
CA ARG A 106 14.21 8.28 14.08
C ARG A 106 15.51 8.85 13.64
N ALA A 107 15.62 9.00 12.35
CA ALA A 107 16.85 9.56 11.85
C ALA A 107 17.04 10.96 12.38
N GLY A 108 15.97 11.69 12.45
CA GLY A 108 16.08 13.02 12.95
C GLY A 108 16.45 13.06 14.40
N ILE A 109 15.99 12.13 15.14
CA ILE A 109 16.26 12.12 16.54
C ILE A 109 17.70 11.84 16.84
N VAL A 110 18.29 11.09 16.04
CA VAL A 110 19.62 10.68 16.29
C VAL A 110 20.59 11.79 16.39
N GLU A 111 20.34 12.81 15.74
CA GLU A 111 21.21 13.83 15.81
C GLU A 111 21.07 14.54 16.87
#